data_cd9d6ab8b6cfbb71253eaaa702970687
#
_entry.id   cd9d6ab8b6cfbb71253eaaa702970687
#
_cell.length_a   1.000
_cell.length_b   1.000
_cell.length_c   1.000
_cell.angle_alpha   90.00
_cell.angle_beta   90.00
_cell.angle_gamma   90.00
#
_symmetry.space_group_name_H-M   'P 1'
#
loop_
_entity.id
_entity.type
_entity.pdbx_description
1 polymer ?
#
loop_
_entity_poly.entity_id
_entity_poly.type
_entity_poly.pdbx_seq_one_letter_code
_entity_poly.pdbx_strand_id
1 'polypeptide(L)'
;MLALQQLQLENFGPYKGQHTIDFPSDGGVVIVYGENMRGKTTLLNAIRYALFGTVLTRREARLTFANIENWENAHEGKHGFKVILRFSHDGAAYELTRECRLRRDVATPQSDSDYEQHCYLQRNGEALGPEEAKDELVRIMPESVSRFFLFDGELLQQYEELLRDESEMGQRIKEAIERILGVPSSRMREPA
;
A
#
# COMPACT_ATOMS: atom_id res chain seq x y z
N MET A 1 -8.24 -5.91 -14.12
CA MET A 1 -7.42 -4.70 -13.87
C MET A 1 -7.86 -4.07 -12.57
N LEU A 2 -6.92 -3.62 -11.72
CA LEU A 2 -7.22 -2.94 -10.44
C LEU A 2 -7.58 -1.47 -10.70
N ALA A 3 -8.76 -1.03 -10.20
CA ALA A 3 -9.19 0.37 -10.27
C ALA A 3 -9.58 0.86 -8.86
N LEU A 4 -8.86 1.85 -8.36
CA LEU A 4 -9.16 2.48 -7.07
C LEU A 4 -10.42 3.32 -7.16
N GLN A 5 -11.27 3.26 -6.14
CA GLN A 5 -12.54 4.00 -6.07
C GLN A 5 -12.56 4.98 -4.91
N GLN A 6 -12.11 4.57 -3.73
CA GLN A 6 -12.09 5.43 -2.55
C GLN A 6 -11.02 4.99 -1.56
N LEU A 7 -10.37 5.95 -0.93
CA LEU A 7 -9.46 5.75 0.20
C LEU A 7 -10.01 6.53 1.39
N GLN A 8 -10.24 5.85 2.51
CA GLN A 8 -10.59 6.48 3.78
C GLN A 8 -9.45 6.28 4.77
N LEU A 9 -9.09 7.34 5.46
CA LEU A 9 -8.04 7.38 6.47
C LEU A 9 -8.63 7.81 7.79
N GLU A 10 -8.23 7.18 8.87
CA GLU A 10 -8.53 7.60 10.22
C GLU A 10 -7.25 7.60 11.04
N ASN A 11 -6.83 8.78 11.51
CA ASN A 11 -5.65 8.97 12.35
C ASN A 11 -4.35 8.42 11.77
N PHE A 12 -4.14 8.53 10.47
CA PHE A 12 -3.00 7.97 9.74
C PHE A 12 -1.99 9.07 9.37
N GLY A 13 -0.80 9.04 9.95
CA GLY A 13 0.24 10.04 9.74
C GLY A 13 -0.24 11.47 10.08
N PRO A 14 -0.10 12.45 9.18
CA PRO A 14 -0.57 13.83 9.41
C PRO A 14 -2.10 13.98 9.35
N TYR A 15 -2.84 12.93 8.96
CA TYR A 15 -4.29 12.96 8.84
C TYR A 15 -4.96 12.65 10.18
N LYS A 16 -5.27 13.70 10.97
CA LYS A 16 -6.01 13.59 12.22
C LYS A 16 -7.51 13.47 11.96
N GLY A 17 -8.19 12.50 12.61
CA GLY A 17 -9.60 12.22 12.38
C GLY A 17 -9.85 11.46 11.08
N GLN A 18 -11.03 11.61 10.51
CA GLN A 18 -11.47 10.89 9.32
C GLN A 18 -11.32 11.75 8.07
N HIS A 19 -10.69 11.17 7.04
CA HIS A 19 -10.52 11.79 5.72
C HIS A 19 -10.93 10.79 4.65
N THR A 20 -11.62 11.28 3.62
CA THR A 20 -12.05 10.48 2.48
C THR A 20 -11.56 11.10 1.19
N ILE A 21 -11.00 10.27 0.32
CA ILE A 21 -10.50 10.65 -1.00
C ILE A 21 -11.18 9.73 -2.01
N ASP A 22 -11.95 10.33 -2.92
CA ASP A 22 -12.61 9.60 -4.01
C ASP A 22 -11.74 9.65 -5.26
N PHE A 23 -11.69 8.51 -5.97
CA PHE A 23 -11.01 8.39 -7.25
C PHE A 23 -12.05 8.33 -8.39
N PRO A 24 -11.76 8.89 -9.57
CA PRO A 24 -12.68 8.86 -10.70
C PRO A 24 -13.05 7.43 -11.09
N SER A 25 -14.34 7.17 -11.30
CA SER A 25 -14.86 5.83 -11.63
C SER A 25 -14.61 5.43 -13.09
N ASP A 26 -14.46 6.41 -13.95
CA ASP A 26 -14.28 6.29 -15.41
C ASP A 26 -12.81 6.30 -15.85
N GLY A 27 -11.91 6.16 -14.88
CA GLY A 27 -10.47 6.22 -15.09
C GLY A 27 -9.98 7.66 -15.22
N GLY A 28 -8.68 7.83 -15.43
CA GLY A 28 -8.06 9.14 -15.56
C GLY A 28 -6.83 9.32 -14.69
N VAL A 29 -6.39 10.58 -14.55
CA VAL A 29 -5.24 10.96 -13.75
C VAL A 29 -5.71 11.76 -12.55
N VAL A 30 -5.36 11.31 -11.35
CA VAL A 30 -5.56 12.06 -10.11
C VAL A 30 -4.25 12.73 -9.73
N ILE A 31 -4.28 14.05 -9.62
CA ILE A 31 -3.11 14.83 -9.24
C ILE A 31 -3.30 15.35 -7.81
N VAL A 32 -2.39 14.96 -6.93
CA VAL A 32 -2.40 15.40 -5.53
C VAL A 32 -1.41 16.54 -5.34
N TYR A 33 -1.94 17.73 -5.08
CA TYR A 33 -1.16 18.92 -4.80
C TYR A 33 -1.00 19.15 -3.30
N GLY A 34 0.09 19.77 -2.92
CA GLY A 34 0.34 20.21 -1.55
C GLY A 34 1.80 20.57 -1.36
N GLU A 35 2.07 21.34 -0.32
CA GLU A 35 3.42 21.67 0.13
C GLU A 35 4.19 20.39 0.54
N ASN A 36 5.50 20.47 0.62
CA ASN A 36 6.31 19.39 1.14
C ASN A 36 5.93 19.07 2.60
N MET A 37 6.05 17.81 2.99
CA MET A 37 5.71 17.30 4.33
C MET A 37 4.21 17.39 4.71
N ARG A 38 3.30 17.69 3.78
CA ARG A 38 1.85 17.78 4.04
C ARG A 38 1.09 16.48 3.78
N GLY A 39 1.77 15.35 3.66
CA GLY A 39 1.12 14.04 3.61
C GLY A 39 0.92 13.44 2.20
N LYS A 40 1.48 14.02 1.12
CA LYS A 40 1.36 13.42 -0.24
C LYS A 40 1.86 11.97 -0.29
N THR A 41 3.07 11.72 0.19
CA THR A 41 3.64 10.37 0.28
C THR A 41 2.86 9.48 1.28
N THR A 42 2.23 10.11 2.28
CA THR A 42 1.41 9.38 3.26
C THR A 42 0.17 8.76 2.62
N LEU A 43 -0.44 9.38 1.61
CA LEU A 43 -1.55 8.79 0.86
C LEU A 43 -1.12 7.50 0.15
N LEU A 44 0.04 7.53 -0.49
CA LEU A 44 0.62 6.34 -1.13
C LEU A 44 0.92 5.25 -0.10
N ASN A 45 1.48 5.64 1.04
CA ASN A 45 1.77 4.74 2.15
C ASN A 45 0.50 4.16 2.77
N ALA A 46 -0.61 4.89 2.79
CA ALA A 46 -1.89 4.37 3.25
C ALA A 46 -2.45 3.28 2.33
N ILE A 47 -2.32 3.45 1.00
CA ILE A 47 -2.67 2.41 0.02
C ILE A 47 -1.78 1.17 0.23
N ARG A 48 -0.48 1.36 0.41
CA ARG A 48 0.46 0.27 0.73
C ARG A 48 0.08 -0.44 2.01
N TYR A 49 -0.21 0.32 3.08
CA TYR A 49 -0.64 -0.24 4.35
C TYR A 49 -1.93 -1.05 4.20
N ALA A 50 -2.93 -0.53 3.48
CA ALA A 50 -4.15 -1.26 3.24
C ALA A 50 -3.87 -2.62 2.57
N LEU A 51 -3.07 -2.65 1.52
CA LEU A 51 -2.79 -3.87 0.74
C LEU A 51 -1.88 -4.85 1.50
N PHE A 52 -0.81 -4.38 2.13
CA PHE A 52 0.26 -5.23 2.67
C PHE A 52 0.37 -5.25 4.20
N GLY A 53 -0.32 -4.34 4.91
CA GLY A 53 -0.24 -4.23 6.37
C GLY A 53 1.07 -3.65 6.89
N THR A 54 1.92 -3.15 6.01
CA THR A 54 3.22 -2.57 6.33
C THR A 54 3.46 -1.30 5.52
N VAL A 55 4.23 -0.38 6.06
CA VAL A 55 4.77 0.78 5.36
C VAL A 55 6.28 0.72 5.43
N LEU A 56 6.94 0.87 4.29
CA LEU A 56 8.39 0.90 4.22
C LEU A 56 8.88 2.35 4.12
N THR A 57 9.99 2.64 4.78
CA THR A 57 10.74 3.87 4.56
C THR A 57 11.46 3.82 3.21
N ARG A 58 12.06 4.95 2.80
CA ARG A 58 12.93 5.01 1.61
C ARG A 58 14.12 4.04 1.66
N ARG A 59 14.59 3.65 2.86
CA ARG A 59 15.68 2.70 3.07
C ARG A 59 15.18 1.26 3.26
N GLU A 60 13.95 0.98 2.84
CA GLU A 60 13.30 -0.33 2.98
C GLU A 60 13.11 -0.81 4.43
N ALA A 61 13.36 0.04 5.41
CA ALA A 61 13.05 -0.28 6.80
C ALA A 61 11.55 -0.14 7.06
N ARG A 62 10.98 -1.09 7.78
CA ARG A 62 9.57 -1.03 8.19
C ARG A 62 9.34 0.11 9.17
N LEU A 63 8.32 0.94 8.93
CA LEU A 63 7.84 1.90 9.90
C LEU A 63 7.11 1.19 11.03
N THR A 64 7.36 1.61 12.26
CA THR A 64 6.60 1.16 13.44
C THR A 64 5.20 1.75 13.43
N PHE A 65 4.25 1.10 14.09
CA PHE A 65 2.86 1.61 14.17
C PHE A 65 2.80 2.96 14.86
N ALA A 66 3.62 3.21 15.87
CA ALA A 66 3.76 4.50 16.52
C ALA A 66 4.24 5.63 15.57
N ASN A 67 4.99 5.30 14.51
CA ASN A 67 5.40 6.25 13.48
C ASN A 67 4.37 6.40 12.34
N ILE A 68 3.38 5.52 12.29
CA ILE A 68 2.28 5.57 11.31
C ILE A 68 1.07 6.29 11.88
N GLU A 69 0.77 6.13 13.17
CA GLU A 69 -0.38 6.78 13.81
C GLU A 69 -0.25 8.30 13.84
N ASN A 70 -1.36 8.99 14.01
CA ASN A 70 -1.35 10.44 14.12
C ASN A 70 -0.76 10.88 15.48
N TRP A 71 0.34 11.64 15.42
CA TRP A 71 1.10 12.03 16.60
C TRP A 71 0.32 12.92 17.58
N GLU A 72 -0.61 13.78 17.09
CA GLU A 72 -1.43 14.61 17.96
C GLU A 72 -2.41 13.77 18.79
N ASN A 73 -3.06 12.77 18.13
CA ASN A 73 -3.93 11.85 18.83
C ASN A 73 -3.16 10.97 19.82
N ALA A 74 -1.98 10.51 19.44
CA ALA A 74 -1.10 9.73 20.33
C ALA A 74 -0.73 10.54 21.60
N HIS A 75 -0.43 11.84 21.46
CA HIS A 75 -0.19 12.74 22.60
C HIS A 75 -1.42 12.94 23.48
N GLU A 76 -2.63 12.82 22.91
CA GLU A 76 -3.90 12.84 23.66
C GLU A 76 -4.25 11.47 24.26
N GLY A 77 -3.37 10.47 24.16
CA GLY A 77 -3.62 9.10 24.61
C GLY A 77 -4.59 8.29 23.73
N LYS A 78 -4.86 8.79 22.51
CA LYS A 78 -5.73 8.15 21.52
C LYS A 78 -4.87 7.46 20.48
N HIS A 79 -4.55 6.20 20.73
CA HIS A 79 -3.68 5.40 19.88
C HIS A 79 -4.46 4.59 18.85
N GLY A 80 -3.79 4.31 17.73
CA GLY A 80 -4.31 3.49 16.65
C GLY A 80 -4.75 4.30 15.43
N PHE A 81 -4.99 3.58 14.34
CA PHE A 81 -5.36 4.16 13.05
C PHE A 81 -6.08 3.13 12.19
N LYS A 82 -6.79 3.61 11.17
CA LYS A 82 -7.54 2.76 10.25
C LYS A 82 -7.43 3.27 8.82
N VAL A 83 -7.35 2.33 7.88
CA VAL A 83 -7.42 2.59 6.44
C VAL A 83 -8.49 1.70 5.83
N ILE A 84 -9.37 2.29 5.02
CA ILE A 84 -10.33 1.56 4.19
C ILE A 84 -10.03 1.90 2.75
N LEU A 85 -9.81 0.87 1.93
CA LEU A 85 -9.57 0.99 0.50
C LEU A 85 -10.69 0.29 -0.27
N ARG A 86 -11.45 1.06 -1.06
CA ARG A 86 -12.44 0.51 -1.99
C ARG A 86 -11.87 0.52 -3.39
N PHE A 87 -11.99 -0.60 -4.07
CA PHE A 87 -11.48 -0.78 -5.43
C PHE A 87 -12.28 -1.84 -6.17
N SER A 88 -12.12 -1.89 -7.47
CA SER A 88 -12.62 -2.99 -8.30
C SER A 88 -11.46 -3.74 -8.94
N HIS A 89 -11.63 -5.04 -9.12
CA HIS A 89 -10.69 -5.91 -9.81
C HIS A 89 -11.46 -7.01 -10.55
N ASP A 90 -11.21 -7.13 -11.87
CA ASP A 90 -11.83 -8.15 -12.74
C ASP A 90 -13.37 -8.24 -12.59
N GLY A 91 -14.03 -7.07 -12.53
CA GLY A 91 -15.48 -6.95 -12.45
C GLY A 91 -16.08 -7.15 -11.05
N ALA A 92 -15.28 -7.49 -10.03
CA ALA A 92 -15.72 -7.57 -8.65
C ALA A 92 -15.39 -6.28 -7.88
N ALA A 93 -16.27 -5.88 -6.96
CA ALA A 93 -16.06 -4.77 -6.04
C ALA A 93 -15.48 -5.27 -4.72
N TYR A 94 -14.47 -4.57 -4.21
CA TYR A 94 -13.78 -4.91 -2.98
C TYR A 94 -13.81 -3.75 -1.99
N GLU A 95 -13.97 -4.08 -0.70
CA GLU A 95 -13.71 -3.20 0.42
C GLU A 95 -12.70 -3.86 1.35
N LEU A 96 -11.52 -3.27 1.43
CA LEU A 96 -10.43 -3.72 2.28
C LEU A 96 -10.30 -2.76 3.46
N THR A 97 -10.56 -3.24 4.66
CA THR A 97 -10.36 -2.51 5.91
C THR A 97 -9.15 -3.07 6.63
N ARG A 98 -8.20 -2.19 6.95
CA ARG A 98 -7.08 -2.54 7.81
C ARG A 98 -7.02 -1.56 8.97
N GLU A 99 -7.05 -2.11 10.17
CA GLU A 99 -7.11 -1.36 11.41
C GLU A 99 -5.97 -1.79 12.34
N CYS A 100 -5.37 -0.81 12.99
CA CYS A 100 -4.37 -0.99 14.03
C CYS A 100 -4.89 -0.35 15.31
N ARG A 101 -5.03 -1.13 16.37
CA ARG A 101 -5.53 -0.68 17.67
C ARG A 101 -4.51 -0.97 18.75
N LEU A 102 -4.40 -0.08 19.73
CA LEU A 102 -3.67 -0.38 20.95
C LEU A 102 -4.37 -1.50 21.72
N ARG A 103 -3.60 -2.45 22.24
CA ARG A 103 -4.10 -3.52 23.09
C ARG A 103 -4.73 -2.95 24.35
N ARG A 104 -5.79 -3.57 24.83
CA ARG A 104 -6.58 -3.07 25.98
C ARG A 104 -5.81 -3.04 27.30
N ASP A 105 -4.79 -3.86 27.42
CA ASP A 105 -3.92 -4.00 28.59
C ASP A 105 -2.73 -3.02 28.59
N VAL A 106 -2.59 -2.20 27.52
CA VAL A 106 -1.50 -1.25 27.34
C VAL A 106 -2.02 0.18 27.42
N ALA A 107 -1.46 0.98 28.29
CA ALA A 107 -1.79 2.41 28.41
C ALA A 107 -0.93 3.29 27.50
N THR A 108 0.37 2.93 27.36
CA THR A 108 1.33 3.68 26.53
C THR A 108 2.17 2.68 25.74
N PRO A 109 2.09 2.69 24.40
CA PRO A 109 2.80 1.73 23.58
C PRO A 109 4.32 1.98 23.62
N GLN A 110 5.09 0.89 23.67
CA GLN A 110 6.55 0.90 23.63
C GLN A 110 7.07 0.23 22.34
N SER A 111 6.26 -0.59 21.71
CA SER A 111 6.64 -1.39 20.55
C SER A 111 5.41 -1.77 19.71
N ASP A 112 5.64 -2.30 18.50
CA ASP A 112 4.58 -2.81 17.62
C ASP A 112 3.79 -3.97 18.23
N SER A 113 4.37 -4.73 19.17
CA SER A 113 3.69 -5.82 19.89
C SER A 113 2.56 -5.36 20.81
N ASP A 114 2.54 -4.07 21.13
CA ASP A 114 1.51 -3.44 21.97
C ASP A 114 0.24 -3.11 21.16
N TYR A 115 0.30 -3.30 19.84
CA TYR A 115 -0.84 -3.10 18.94
C TYR A 115 -1.39 -4.43 18.42
N GLU A 116 -2.68 -4.40 18.10
CA GLU A 116 -3.37 -5.46 17.37
C GLU A 116 -3.73 -4.96 15.99
N GLN A 117 -3.35 -5.73 14.96
CA GLN A 117 -3.68 -5.42 13.58
C GLN A 117 -4.78 -6.35 13.07
N HIS A 118 -5.83 -5.76 12.53
CA HIS A 118 -6.97 -6.47 11.93
C HIS A 118 -7.05 -6.16 10.44
N CYS A 119 -7.36 -7.18 9.64
CA CYS A 119 -7.57 -7.08 8.20
C CYS A 119 -8.88 -7.76 7.82
N TYR A 120 -9.76 -7.01 7.18
CA TYR A 120 -11.05 -7.48 6.70
C TYR A 120 -11.18 -7.18 5.23
N LEU A 121 -11.49 -8.19 4.42
CA LEU A 121 -11.74 -8.05 2.99
C LEU A 121 -13.16 -8.50 2.69
N GLN A 122 -13.90 -7.64 2.00
CA GLN A 122 -15.21 -7.98 1.42
C GLN A 122 -15.09 -8.00 -0.10
N ARG A 123 -15.77 -8.96 -0.74
CA ARG A 123 -15.92 -9.05 -2.18
C ARG A 123 -17.40 -9.04 -2.54
N ASN A 124 -17.84 -8.06 -3.31
CA ASN A 124 -19.26 -7.83 -3.66
C ASN A 124 -20.18 -7.75 -2.42
N GLY A 125 -19.68 -7.19 -1.29
CA GLY A 125 -20.41 -7.06 -0.03
C GLY A 125 -20.36 -8.29 0.88
N GLU A 126 -19.76 -9.40 0.45
CA GLU A 126 -19.59 -10.60 1.26
C GLU A 126 -18.18 -10.65 1.89
N ALA A 127 -18.14 -10.87 3.20
CA ALA A 127 -16.87 -10.95 3.93
C ALA A 127 -16.14 -12.26 3.60
N LEU A 128 -14.86 -12.17 3.28
CA LEU A 128 -13.99 -13.33 3.06
C LEU A 128 -13.35 -13.77 4.39
N GLY A 129 -13.10 -15.07 4.51
CA GLY A 129 -12.32 -15.61 5.63
C GLY A 129 -10.87 -15.11 5.63
N PRO A 130 -10.16 -15.13 6.78
CA PRO A 130 -8.81 -14.55 6.88
C PRO A 130 -7.80 -15.13 5.87
N GLU A 131 -7.78 -16.43 5.67
CA GLU A 131 -6.87 -17.09 4.71
C GLU A 131 -7.29 -16.78 3.26
N GLU A 132 -8.59 -16.84 2.95
CA GLU A 132 -9.12 -16.49 1.64
C GLU A 132 -8.81 -15.02 1.28
N ALA A 133 -8.99 -14.10 2.24
CA ALA A 133 -8.66 -12.69 2.07
C ALA A 133 -7.18 -12.48 1.76
N LYS A 134 -6.29 -13.19 2.44
CA LYS A 134 -4.84 -13.14 2.21
C LYS A 134 -4.47 -13.62 0.81
N ASP A 135 -4.98 -14.78 0.40
CA ASP A 135 -4.71 -15.36 -0.92
C ASP A 135 -5.25 -14.46 -2.03
N GLU A 136 -6.45 -13.89 -1.83
CA GLU A 136 -7.08 -12.97 -2.76
C GLU A 136 -6.26 -11.68 -2.92
N LEU A 137 -5.77 -11.09 -1.82
CA LEU A 137 -4.90 -9.90 -1.88
C LEU A 137 -3.59 -10.18 -2.61
N VAL A 138 -2.95 -11.33 -2.37
CA VAL A 138 -1.74 -11.73 -3.10
C VAL A 138 -2.02 -11.92 -4.59
N ARG A 139 -3.18 -12.44 -4.96
CA ARG A 139 -3.61 -12.60 -6.36
C ARG A 139 -3.86 -11.26 -7.04
N ILE A 140 -4.51 -10.31 -6.35
CA ILE A 140 -4.82 -8.97 -6.87
C ILE A 140 -3.56 -8.14 -7.04
N MET A 141 -2.70 -8.10 -6.01
CA MET A 141 -1.48 -7.29 -5.98
C MET A 141 -0.36 -8.02 -5.22
N PRO A 142 0.45 -8.82 -5.91
CA PRO A 142 1.64 -9.42 -5.30
C PRO A 142 2.60 -8.34 -4.78
N GLU A 143 3.15 -8.51 -3.59
CA GLU A 143 4.06 -7.53 -2.98
C GLU A 143 5.29 -7.24 -3.85
N SER A 144 5.80 -8.26 -4.55
CA SER A 144 6.95 -8.12 -5.46
C SER A 144 6.73 -7.12 -6.59
N VAL A 145 5.47 -6.93 -7.02
CA VAL A 145 5.13 -6.01 -8.12
C VAL A 145 4.63 -4.65 -7.61
N SER A 146 4.28 -4.57 -6.34
CA SER A 146 3.74 -3.34 -5.73
C SER A 146 4.69 -2.14 -5.85
N ARG A 147 5.99 -2.39 -5.83
CA ARG A 147 7.04 -1.37 -5.95
C ARG A 147 6.99 -0.61 -7.26
N PHE A 148 6.47 -1.24 -8.34
CA PHE A 148 6.37 -0.63 -9.67
C PHE A 148 5.12 0.24 -9.83
N PHE A 149 4.09 -0.02 -9.02
CA PHE A 149 2.82 0.72 -9.09
C PHE A 149 2.67 1.75 -7.99
N LEU A 150 3.25 1.45 -6.82
CA LEU A 150 3.17 2.29 -5.64
C LEU A 150 4.57 2.85 -5.32
N PHE A 151 5.08 3.73 -6.15
CA PHE A 151 6.37 4.38 -5.93
C PHE A 151 6.20 5.90 -5.76
N ASP A 152 7.09 6.54 -5.00
CA ASP A 152 7.22 7.99 -5.03
C ASP A 152 8.25 8.42 -6.06
N GLY A 153 8.11 9.65 -6.59
CA GLY A 153 8.95 10.12 -7.68
C GLY A 153 10.45 10.19 -7.37
N GLU A 154 10.82 10.15 -6.09
CA GLU A 154 12.22 10.14 -5.67
C GLU A 154 12.88 8.76 -5.87
N LEU A 155 12.09 7.68 -5.85
CA LEU A 155 12.56 6.34 -6.18
C LEU A 155 12.81 6.14 -7.69
N LEU A 156 12.21 6.96 -8.55
CA LEU A 156 12.41 6.85 -9.98
C LEU A 156 13.89 6.97 -10.39
N GLN A 157 14.64 7.86 -9.75
CA GLN A 157 16.08 7.99 -10.01
C GLN A 157 16.85 6.72 -9.65
N GLN A 158 16.52 6.09 -8.54
CA GLN A 158 17.13 4.82 -8.13
C GLN A 158 16.77 3.68 -9.08
N TYR A 159 15.53 3.63 -9.58
CA TYR A 159 15.14 2.67 -10.61
C TYR A 159 15.81 2.90 -11.94
N GLU A 160 16.04 4.16 -12.35
CA GLU A 160 16.78 4.49 -13.57
C GLU A 160 18.24 4.03 -13.47
N GLU A 161 18.87 4.18 -12.32
CA GLU A 161 20.21 3.65 -12.06
C GLU A 161 20.24 2.12 -12.09
N LEU A 162 19.28 1.46 -11.44
CA LEU A 162 19.16 0.00 -11.44
C LEU A 162 18.84 -0.61 -12.81
N LEU A 163 18.08 0.11 -13.65
CA LEU A 163 17.78 -0.33 -15.03
C LEU A 163 18.96 -0.16 -15.97
N ARG A 164 19.90 0.75 -15.65
CA ARG A 164 21.16 0.92 -16.40
C ARG A 164 22.21 -0.12 -16.02
N ASP A 165 22.07 -0.75 -14.86
CA ASP A 165 22.99 -1.75 -14.38
C ASP A 165 22.58 -3.13 -14.94
N GLU A 166 23.48 -3.81 -15.67
CA GLU A 166 23.29 -5.18 -16.18
C GLU A 166 23.35 -6.24 -15.04
N SER A 167 23.06 -5.83 -13.80
CA SER A 167 23.01 -6.68 -12.63
C SER A 167 21.85 -7.66 -12.69
N GLU A 168 21.95 -8.79 -11.95
CA GLU A 168 20.85 -9.73 -11.75
C GLU A 168 19.56 -9.06 -11.25
N MET A 169 19.69 -7.96 -10.49
CA MET A 169 18.56 -7.19 -9.99
C MET A 169 17.84 -6.45 -11.13
N GLY A 170 18.57 -5.83 -12.05
CA GLY A 170 17.99 -5.18 -13.23
C GLY A 170 17.23 -6.16 -14.12
N GLN A 171 17.77 -7.37 -14.32
CA GLN A 171 17.09 -8.42 -15.09
C GLN A 171 15.81 -8.91 -14.41
N ARG A 172 15.81 -9.12 -13.10
CA ARG A 172 14.60 -9.50 -12.32
C ARG A 172 13.51 -8.43 -12.38
N ILE A 173 13.92 -7.16 -12.35
CA ILE A 173 13.00 -6.02 -12.49
C ILE A 173 12.37 -6.03 -13.88
N LYS A 174 13.18 -6.19 -14.93
CA LYS A 174 12.71 -6.26 -16.32
C LYS A 174 11.71 -7.41 -16.50
N GLU A 175 12.04 -8.61 -16.04
CA GLU A 175 11.15 -9.77 -16.11
C GLU A 175 9.83 -9.55 -15.36
N ALA A 176 9.87 -8.90 -14.19
CA ALA A 176 8.68 -8.57 -13.44
C ALA A 176 7.78 -7.58 -14.20
N ILE A 177 8.35 -6.56 -14.81
CA ILE A 177 7.62 -5.58 -15.64
C ILE A 177 7.02 -6.25 -16.87
N GLU A 178 7.79 -7.07 -17.60
CA GLU A 178 7.31 -7.81 -18.77
C GLU A 178 6.13 -8.73 -18.42
N ARG A 179 6.22 -9.42 -17.29
CA ARG A 179 5.13 -10.27 -16.79
C ARG A 179 3.84 -9.50 -16.51
N ILE A 180 3.96 -8.30 -15.91
CA ILE A 180 2.83 -7.44 -15.56
C ILE A 180 2.18 -6.84 -16.81
N LEU A 181 3.00 -6.43 -17.77
CA LEU A 181 2.54 -5.86 -19.03
C LEU A 181 2.02 -6.91 -20.02
N GLY A 182 2.12 -8.22 -19.66
CA GLY A 182 1.73 -9.30 -20.56
C GLY A 182 2.60 -9.38 -21.82
N VAL A 183 3.79 -8.77 -21.80
CA VAL A 183 4.72 -8.83 -22.91
C VAL A 183 5.45 -10.18 -22.84
N PRO A 184 5.43 -11.04 -23.88
CA PRO A 184 6.17 -12.27 -23.87
C PRO A 184 7.67 -11.99 -23.72
N SER A 185 8.31 -12.58 -22.72
CA SER A 185 9.77 -12.51 -22.60
C SER A 185 10.41 -12.99 -23.90
N SER A 186 11.05 -12.07 -24.62
CA SER A 186 11.81 -12.42 -25.82
C SER A 186 13.03 -13.21 -25.36
N ARG A 187 12.88 -14.53 -25.25
CA ARG A 187 14.06 -15.41 -25.23
C ARG A 187 14.84 -15.14 -26.52
N MET A 188 15.99 -14.53 -26.39
CA MET A 188 16.97 -14.51 -27.48
C MET A 188 17.15 -15.94 -27.95
N ARG A 189 16.71 -16.20 -29.18
CA ARG A 189 17.17 -17.38 -29.89
C ARG A 189 18.67 -17.13 -30.11
N GLU A 190 19.49 -17.94 -29.48
CA GLU A 190 20.90 -18.06 -29.88
C GLU A 190 20.94 -18.37 -31.38
N PRO A 191 21.74 -17.65 -32.16
CA PRO A 191 21.98 -18.06 -33.55
C PRO A 191 22.78 -19.37 -33.55
N ALA A 192 22.30 -20.33 -34.34
CA ALA A 192 22.97 -21.57 -34.63
C ALA A 192 24.25 -21.38 -35.42
#